data_38d033174bbdb8f4fe3fb07a0bf0a6dc
#
_entry.id   38d033174bbdb8f4fe3fb07a0bf0a6dc
#
_cell.length_a   1.000
_cell.length_b   1.000
_cell.length_c   1.000
_cell.angle_alpha   90.00
_cell.angle_beta   90.00
_cell.angle_gamma   90.00
#
_symmetry.space_group_name_H-M   'P 1'
#
loop_
_entity.id
_entity.type
_entity.pdbx_description
1 polymer ?
#
loop_
_entity_poly.entity_id
_entity_poly.type
_entity_poly.pdbx_seq_one_letter_code
_entity_poly.pdbx_strand_id
1 'polypeptide(L)'
;AFAQIGDGVIVFDGSAGDDETADPHAPPGYDLAFWPDNGEYANTTRFLTQADFRDHLRIEIVPRRICELAVMTDGLQMLALDVAGSRVHDRFFAPLFRTVKAGSDEETLTASLLGFMDSKRVNERTDDDKTLLLATRIIPDVPASLPDPAA
;
A
#
# COMPACT_ATOMS: atom_id res chain seq x y z
N ALA A 1 6.41 -1.82 -11.75
CA ALA A 1 7.23 -2.87 -11.14
C ALA A 1 7.54 -2.52 -9.71
N PHE A 2 7.63 -3.52 -8.85
CA PHE A 2 8.06 -3.44 -7.46
C PHE A 2 9.38 -4.16 -7.30
N ALA A 3 10.21 -3.68 -6.39
CA ALA A 3 11.44 -4.35 -5.99
C ALA A 3 11.57 -4.25 -4.47
N GLN A 4 11.92 -5.35 -3.81
CA GLN A 4 12.02 -5.43 -2.37
C GLN A 4 13.17 -6.32 -1.93
N ILE A 5 13.83 -5.91 -0.88
CA ILE A 5 14.74 -6.72 -0.08
C ILE A 5 14.38 -6.52 1.39
N GLY A 6 14.43 -7.59 2.19
CA GLY A 6 13.97 -7.54 3.59
C GLY A 6 12.48 -7.81 3.74
N ASP A 7 11.95 -7.49 4.90
CA ASP A 7 10.65 -7.88 5.45
C ASP A 7 9.58 -6.79 5.45
N GLY A 8 9.89 -5.64 4.86
CA GLY A 8 8.89 -4.60 4.62
C GLY A 8 7.71 -5.08 3.78
N VAL A 9 6.67 -4.27 3.67
CA VAL A 9 5.43 -4.62 2.96
C VAL A 9 5.08 -3.56 1.94
N ILE A 10 4.74 -4.00 0.74
CA ILE A 10 4.23 -3.14 -0.34
C ILE A 10 2.82 -3.61 -0.70
N VAL A 11 1.84 -2.74 -0.45
CA VAL A 11 0.42 -2.97 -0.73
C VAL A 11 -0.04 -2.03 -1.83
N PHE A 12 -0.88 -2.50 -2.72
CA PHE A 12 -1.46 -1.70 -3.81
C PHE A 12 -2.91 -2.09 -4.09
N ASP A 13 -3.66 -1.21 -4.75
CA ASP A 13 -5.05 -1.49 -5.12
C ASP A 13 -5.15 -2.68 -6.06
N GLY A 14 -5.92 -3.71 -5.63
CA GLY A 14 -6.09 -4.99 -6.33
C GLY A 14 -7.08 -4.94 -7.49
N SER A 15 -8.07 -4.08 -7.42
CA SER A 15 -9.31 -4.20 -8.20
C SER A 15 -9.46 -3.26 -9.38
N ALA A 16 -8.50 -2.42 -9.69
CA ALA A 16 -8.62 -1.49 -10.82
C ALA A 16 -7.91 -2.00 -12.09
N GLY A 17 -8.08 -3.26 -12.44
CA GLY A 17 -7.81 -3.72 -13.80
C GLY A 17 -8.88 -3.17 -14.74
N ASP A 18 -8.54 -3.00 -16.02
CA ASP A 18 -9.46 -2.67 -17.11
C ASP A 18 -10.51 -3.80 -17.36
N ASP A 19 -10.96 -4.45 -16.30
CA ASP A 19 -12.00 -5.46 -16.34
C ASP A 19 -13.36 -4.74 -16.40
N GLU A 20 -13.91 -4.61 -17.59
CA GLU A 20 -15.26 -4.05 -17.82
C GLU A 20 -16.36 -4.78 -17.03
N THR A 21 -16.05 -5.93 -16.40
CA THR A 21 -16.97 -6.73 -15.60
C THR A 21 -16.86 -6.47 -14.11
N ALA A 22 -15.84 -5.70 -13.66
CA ALA A 22 -15.66 -5.38 -12.25
C ALA A 22 -16.82 -4.49 -11.77
N ASP A 23 -17.43 -4.88 -10.64
CA ASP A 23 -18.45 -4.06 -9.99
C ASP A 23 -17.85 -2.71 -9.57
N PRO A 24 -18.26 -1.57 -10.18
CA PRO A 24 -17.72 -0.26 -9.86
C PRO A 24 -18.01 0.17 -8.42
N HIS A 25 -18.87 -0.55 -7.70
CA HIS A 25 -19.22 -0.31 -6.30
C HIS A 25 -18.58 -1.31 -5.35
N ALA A 26 -17.84 -2.32 -5.87
CA ALA A 26 -17.07 -3.21 -5.01
C ALA A 26 -16.01 -2.38 -4.25
N PRO A 27 -15.85 -2.60 -2.93
CA PRO A 27 -14.76 -1.98 -2.21
C PRO A 27 -13.43 -2.40 -2.87
N PRO A 28 -12.48 -1.48 -3.05
CA PRO A 28 -11.19 -1.83 -3.60
C PRO A 28 -10.56 -2.92 -2.74
N GLY A 29 -10.32 -4.07 -3.33
CA GLY A 29 -9.46 -5.07 -2.73
C GLY A 29 -8.02 -4.58 -2.78
N TYR A 30 -7.18 -4.99 -1.84
CA TYR A 30 -5.76 -4.70 -1.84
C TYR A 30 -4.96 -5.98 -2.02
N ASP A 31 -3.88 -5.88 -2.79
CA ASP A 31 -2.92 -6.95 -3.03
C ASP A 31 -1.55 -6.60 -2.45
N LEU A 32 -0.74 -7.62 -2.21
CA LEU A 32 0.67 -7.48 -1.85
C LEU A 32 1.56 -7.70 -3.07
N ALA A 33 2.59 -6.87 -3.18
CA ALA A 33 3.66 -7.16 -4.15
C ALA A 33 4.42 -8.44 -3.76
N PHE A 34 4.67 -8.62 -2.47
CA PHE A 34 5.36 -9.80 -1.94
C PHE A 34 4.79 -10.17 -0.58
N TRP A 35 4.53 -11.46 -0.37
CA TRP A 35 4.22 -11.95 0.96
C TRP A 35 5.48 -11.94 1.84
N PRO A 36 5.35 -11.54 3.12
CA PRO A 36 6.44 -11.66 4.06
C PRO A 36 6.92 -13.12 4.16
N ASP A 37 8.21 -13.31 4.20
CA ASP A 37 8.79 -14.64 4.38
C ASP A 37 8.54 -15.12 5.81
N ASN A 38 7.67 -16.13 5.96
CA ASN A 38 7.32 -16.75 7.25
C ASN A 38 8.28 -17.90 7.62
N GLY A 39 9.55 -17.86 7.18
CA GLY A 39 10.50 -18.96 7.33
C GLY A 39 11.44 -18.83 8.53
N GLU A 40 12.33 -19.82 8.68
CA GLU A 40 13.41 -19.90 9.69
C GLU A 40 14.33 -18.65 9.73
N TYR A 41 14.16 -17.73 8.78
CA TYR A 41 14.97 -16.52 8.60
C TYR A 41 14.25 -15.23 9.00
N ALA A 42 13.12 -15.32 9.68
CA ALA A 42 12.34 -14.14 10.11
C ALA A 42 13.15 -13.11 10.94
N ASN A 43 14.28 -13.53 11.52
CA ASN A 43 15.18 -12.68 12.29
C ASN A 43 16.44 -12.26 11.53
N THR A 44 16.52 -12.51 10.21
CA THR A 44 17.72 -12.17 9.43
C THR A 44 17.42 -10.97 8.53
N THR A 45 17.82 -9.79 8.97
CA THR A 45 17.73 -8.57 8.13
C THR A 45 18.72 -8.67 6.96
N ARG A 46 18.24 -8.45 5.75
CA ARG A 46 19.03 -8.41 4.53
C ARG A 46 19.23 -6.97 4.08
N PHE A 47 20.44 -6.63 3.68
CA PHE A 47 20.80 -5.28 3.26
C PHE A 47 21.25 -5.25 1.80
N LEU A 48 20.93 -4.17 1.09
CA LEU A 48 21.39 -3.92 -0.28
C LEU A 48 22.92 -3.84 -0.40
N THR A 49 23.61 -3.63 0.72
CA THR A 49 25.08 -3.54 0.79
C THR A 49 25.77 -4.88 0.93
N GLN A 50 25.03 -5.97 1.12
CA GLN A 50 25.60 -7.31 1.18
C GLN A 50 26.02 -7.80 -0.21
N ALA A 51 27.07 -8.63 -0.27
CA ALA A 51 27.58 -9.12 -1.55
C ALA A 51 26.56 -10.02 -2.30
N ASP A 52 25.72 -10.71 -1.56
CA ASP A 52 24.67 -11.64 -2.02
C ASP A 52 23.29 -10.97 -2.15
N PHE A 53 23.18 -9.65 -2.12
CA PHE A 53 21.90 -8.95 -2.12
C PHE A 53 20.98 -9.35 -3.30
N ARG A 54 21.57 -9.71 -4.44
CA ARG A 54 20.82 -10.11 -5.64
C ARG A 54 20.03 -11.40 -5.45
N ASP A 55 20.52 -12.31 -4.61
CA ASP A 55 19.87 -13.58 -4.32
C ASP A 55 18.63 -13.40 -3.42
N HIS A 56 18.53 -12.24 -2.78
CA HIS A 56 17.44 -11.85 -1.89
C HIS A 56 16.55 -10.73 -2.43
N LEU A 57 16.89 -10.15 -3.59
CA LEU A 57 16.10 -9.14 -4.24
C LEU A 57 14.91 -9.78 -4.96
N ARG A 58 13.71 -9.44 -4.52
CA ARG A 58 12.46 -9.84 -5.17
C ARG A 58 12.01 -8.75 -6.11
N ILE A 59 11.56 -9.13 -7.31
CA ILE A 59 11.03 -8.19 -8.31
C ILE A 59 9.69 -8.73 -8.81
N GLU A 60 8.67 -7.89 -8.81
CA GLU A 60 7.35 -8.18 -9.32
C GLU A 60 6.94 -7.13 -10.36
N ILE A 61 6.39 -7.59 -11.49
CA ILE A 61 5.87 -6.72 -12.54
C ILE A 61 4.36 -6.89 -12.61
N VAL A 62 3.64 -5.86 -12.20
CA VAL A 62 2.19 -5.82 -12.27
C VAL A 62 1.79 -5.03 -13.52
N PRO A 63 1.26 -5.69 -14.59
CA PRO A 63 0.99 -5.04 -15.87
C PRO A 63 -0.37 -4.31 -15.89
N ARG A 64 -0.64 -3.53 -14.84
CA ARG A 64 -1.88 -2.74 -14.72
C ARG A 64 -1.61 -1.38 -14.11
N ARG A 65 -2.58 -0.50 -14.20
CA ARG A 65 -2.56 0.80 -13.53
C ARG A 65 -2.77 0.59 -12.03
N ILE A 66 -1.95 1.26 -11.23
CA ILE A 66 -2.05 1.31 -9.77
C ILE A 66 -2.43 2.74 -9.39
N CYS A 67 -3.47 2.89 -8.58
CA CYS A 67 -3.98 4.17 -8.11
C CYS A 67 -3.68 4.42 -6.63
N GLU A 68 -3.50 3.37 -5.84
CA GLU A 68 -3.20 3.44 -4.41
C GLU A 68 -1.99 2.55 -4.10
N LEU A 69 -1.05 3.10 -3.35
CA LEU A 69 0.17 2.41 -2.95
C LEU A 69 0.47 2.71 -1.49
N ALA A 70 0.72 1.67 -0.70
CA ALA A 70 1.26 1.76 0.64
C ALA A 70 2.59 1.01 0.73
N VAL A 71 3.57 1.61 1.40
CA VAL A 71 4.84 0.97 1.76
C VAL A 71 5.02 1.12 3.25
N MET A 72 5.31 0.02 3.94
CA MET A 72 5.43 0.03 5.40
C MET A 72 6.50 -0.93 5.90
N THR A 73 6.98 -0.69 7.12
CA THR A 73 7.82 -1.62 7.86
C THR A 73 6.98 -2.75 8.48
N ASP A 74 7.65 -3.81 8.90
CA ASP A 74 7.06 -5.00 9.53
C ASP A 74 6.26 -4.69 10.82
N GLY A 75 6.62 -3.65 11.56
CA GLY A 75 5.89 -3.22 12.75
C GLY A 75 4.40 -2.94 12.55
N LEU A 76 3.93 -2.81 11.30
CA LEU A 76 2.50 -2.67 10.97
C LEU A 76 1.86 -3.95 10.41
N GLN A 77 2.61 -5.02 10.19
CA GLN A 77 2.09 -6.25 9.55
C GLN A 77 0.89 -6.83 10.28
N MET A 78 0.96 -6.93 11.61
CA MET A 78 -0.12 -7.51 12.43
C MET A 78 -1.44 -6.71 12.37
N LEU A 79 -1.38 -5.45 11.96
CA LEU A 79 -2.55 -4.58 11.77
C LEU A 79 -3.08 -4.64 10.34
N ALA A 80 -2.17 -4.77 9.39
CA ALA A 80 -2.42 -4.61 7.96
C ALA A 80 -2.68 -5.93 7.24
N LEU A 81 -2.21 -7.08 7.79
CA LEU A 81 -2.26 -8.38 7.12
C LEU A 81 -2.93 -9.45 7.99
N ASP A 82 -3.71 -10.30 7.34
CA ASP A 82 -4.11 -11.62 7.82
C ASP A 82 -3.15 -12.65 7.18
N VAL A 83 -2.02 -12.91 7.86
CA VAL A 83 -0.99 -13.81 7.35
C VAL A 83 -1.50 -15.23 7.18
N ALA A 84 -2.34 -15.71 8.12
CA ALA A 84 -2.91 -17.06 8.08
C ALA A 84 -3.88 -17.26 6.91
N GLY A 85 -4.66 -16.21 6.60
CA GLY A 85 -5.60 -16.20 5.48
C GLY A 85 -5.00 -15.72 4.17
N SER A 86 -3.72 -15.37 4.14
CA SER A 86 -3.04 -14.77 2.97
C SER A 86 -3.83 -13.60 2.38
N ARG A 87 -4.22 -12.64 3.21
CA ARG A 87 -5.06 -11.50 2.80
C ARG A 87 -4.55 -10.19 3.39
N VAL A 88 -4.75 -9.13 2.63
CA VAL A 88 -4.59 -7.76 3.11
C VAL A 88 -5.86 -7.35 3.88
N HIS A 89 -5.71 -6.60 4.96
CA HIS A 89 -6.85 -6.06 5.69
C HIS A 89 -7.36 -4.77 5.02
N ASP A 90 -8.32 -4.89 4.10
CA ASP A 90 -8.93 -3.75 3.41
C ASP A 90 -9.41 -2.66 4.38
N ARG A 91 -9.94 -3.08 5.55
CA ARG A 91 -10.41 -2.16 6.59
C ARG A 91 -9.30 -1.33 7.23
N PHE A 92 -8.04 -1.73 7.07
CA PHE A 92 -6.91 -0.93 7.50
C PHE A 92 -6.58 0.15 6.47
N PHE A 93 -6.52 -0.20 5.19
CA PHE A 93 -6.07 0.69 4.12
C PHE A 93 -7.16 1.62 3.58
N ALA A 94 -8.38 1.13 3.40
CA ALA A 94 -9.46 1.91 2.77
C ALA A 94 -9.74 3.27 3.46
N PRO A 95 -9.79 3.39 4.80
CA PRO A 95 -9.97 4.69 5.43
C PRO A 95 -8.76 5.62 5.25
N LEU A 96 -7.54 5.07 5.26
CA LEU A 96 -6.31 5.84 5.09
C LEU A 96 -6.26 6.46 3.69
N PHE A 97 -6.46 5.66 2.64
CA PHE A 97 -6.49 6.15 1.27
C PHE A 97 -7.64 7.12 1.00
N ARG A 98 -8.81 6.89 1.61
CA ARG A 98 -9.92 7.85 1.54
C ARG A 98 -9.51 9.22 2.08
N THR A 99 -8.79 9.26 3.19
CA THR A 99 -8.30 10.50 3.79
C THR A 99 -7.29 11.20 2.88
N VAL A 100 -6.34 10.45 2.29
CA VAL A 100 -5.37 11.02 1.34
C VAL A 100 -6.07 11.59 0.10
N LYS A 101 -7.04 10.85 -0.45
CA LYS A 101 -7.81 11.29 -1.64
C LYS A 101 -8.72 12.50 -1.39
N ALA A 102 -9.23 12.66 -0.16
CA ALA A 102 -10.07 13.80 0.19
C ALA A 102 -9.33 15.14 0.10
N GLY A 103 -8.00 15.11 0.01
CA GLY A 103 -7.16 16.26 -0.22
C GLY A 103 -7.10 17.18 1.00
N SER A 104 -6.00 17.12 1.71
CA SER A 104 -5.57 18.13 2.68
C SER A 104 -4.14 18.48 2.32
N ASP A 105 -3.61 19.51 2.91
CA ASP A 105 -2.18 19.79 2.78
C ASP A 105 -1.35 18.64 3.41
N GLU A 106 -0.14 18.47 2.92
CA GLU A 106 0.76 17.41 3.33
C GLU A 106 1.05 17.40 4.84
N GLU A 107 1.16 18.60 5.44
CA GLU A 107 1.44 18.72 6.87
C GLU A 107 0.28 18.19 7.72
N THR A 108 -0.96 18.55 7.37
CA THR A 108 -2.17 18.04 8.03
C THR A 108 -2.32 16.52 7.87
N LEU A 109 -2.06 15.99 6.68
CA LEU A 109 -2.13 14.55 6.41
C LEU A 109 -1.07 13.79 7.22
N THR A 110 0.16 14.29 7.23
CA THR A 110 1.27 13.70 7.98
C THR A 110 0.99 13.71 9.49
N ALA A 111 0.52 14.83 10.03
CA ALA A 111 0.16 14.93 11.45
C ALA A 111 -0.96 13.95 11.83
N SER A 112 -1.96 13.79 10.96
CA SER A 112 -3.06 12.84 11.16
C SER A 112 -2.57 11.39 11.14
N LEU A 113 -1.67 11.06 10.21
CA LEU A 113 -1.08 9.73 10.11
C LEU A 113 -0.20 9.40 11.32
N LEU A 114 0.63 10.35 11.77
CA LEU A 114 1.43 10.20 12.99
C LEU A 114 0.55 9.98 14.22
N GLY A 115 -0.52 10.78 14.38
CA GLY A 115 -1.48 10.59 15.46
C GLY A 115 -2.19 9.24 15.43
N PHE A 116 -2.49 8.72 14.24
CA PHE A 116 -3.03 7.37 14.09
C PHE A 116 -2.02 6.30 14.51
N MET A 117 -0.77 6.39 14.04
CA MET A 117 0.28 5.41 14.35
C MET A 117 0.67 5.42 15.83
N ASP A 118 0.59 6.57 16.50
CA ASP A 118 0.85 6.70 17.95
C ASP A 118 -0.38 6.42 18.82
N SER A 119 -1.51 6.07 18.20
CA SER A 119 -2.73 5.79 18.95
C SER A 119 -2.59 4.55 19.83
N LYS A 120 -3.27 4.57 20.98
CA LYS A 120 -3.34 3.41 21.90
C LYS A 120 -3.72 2.12 21.17
N ARG A 121 -4.67 2.21 20.23
CA ARG A 121 -5.14 1.05 19.46
C ARG A 121 -4.04 0.40 18.61
N VAL A 122 -3.12 1.19 18.06
CA VAL A 122 -1.97 0.70 17.31
C VAL A 122 -0.90 0.18 18.26
N ASN A 123 -0.54 0.96 19.29
CA ASN A 123 0.52 0.62 20.24
C ASN A 123 0.20 -0.62 21.10
N GLU A 124 -1.06 -0.99 21.29
CA GLU A 124 -1.44 -2.24 21.95
C GLU A 124 -1.22 -3.48 21.08
N ARG A 125 -0.95 -3.32 19.78
CA ARG A 125 -0.80 -4.42 18.81
C ARG A 125 0.61 -4.59 18.29
N THR A 126 1.47 -3.62 18.50
CA THR A 126 2.87 -3.67 18.12
C THR A 126 3.69 -2.76 19.02
N ASP A 127 4.84 -3.24 19.42
CA ASP A 127 5.88 -2.52 20.16
C ASP A 127 7.09 -2.16 19.28
N ASP A 128 6.99 -2.47 17.99
CA ASP A 128 8.03 -2.24 17.01
C ASP A 128 7.96 -0.86 16.35
N ASP A 129 9.05 -0.46 15.70
CA ASP A 129 9.13 0.78 14.93
C ASP A 129 8.18 0.76 13.74
N LYS A 130 7.44 1.86 13.56
CA LYS A 130 6.38 1.97 12.55
C LYS A 130 6.70 3.04 11.53
N THR A 131 6.79 2.63 10.28
CA THR A 131 6.84 3.55 9.13
C THR A 131 5.71 3.21 8.18
N LEU A 132 5.00 4.22 7.69
CA LEU A 132 3.96 4.07 6.68
C LEU A 132 4.04 5.22 5.69
N LEU A 133 4.18 4.87 4.42
CA LEU A 133 4.06 5.79 3.29
C LEU A 133 2.80 5.44 2.52
N LEU A 134 1.99 6.44 2.21
CA LEU A 134 0.79 6.32 1.38
C LEU A 134 0.93 7.20 0.16
N ALA A 135 0.59 6.68 -1.01
CA ALA A 135 0.53 7.44 -2.24
C ALA A 135 -0.75 7.12 -3.01
N THR A 136 -1.38 8.16 -3.55
CA THR A 136 -2.53 8.03 -4.45
C THR A 136 -2.22 8.73 -5.76
N ARG A 137 -2.74 8.15 -6.85
CA ARG A 137 -2.65 8.79 -8.16
C ARG A 137 -3.62 9.98 -8.20
N ILE A 138 -3.12 11.14 -8.56
CA ILE A 138 -3.95 12.28 -8.93
C ILE A 138 -4.43 12.03 -10.37
N ILE A 139 -5.73 11.87 -10.55
CA ILE A 139 -6.35 11.85 -11.88
C ILE A 139 -6.76 13.29 -12.15
N PRO A 140 -6.11 13.99 -13.11
CA PRO A 140 -6.56 15.33 -13.49
C PRO A 140 -8.02 15.25 -13.95
N ASP A 141 -8.86 16.16 -13.49
CA ASP A 141 -10.19 16.33 -14.08
C ASP A 141 -9.99 16.59 -15.59
N VAL A 142 -10.40 15.63 -16.41
CA VAL A 142 -10.47 15.86 -17.86
C VAL A 142 -11.54 16.91 -18.03
N PRO A 143 -11.22 18.14 -18.52
CA PRO A 143 -12.24 19.13 -18.75
C PRO A 143 -13.27 18.51 -19.69
N ALA A 144 -14.53 18.55 -19.26
CA ALA A 144 -15.65 18.08 -20.07
C ALA A 144 -15.48 18.61 -21.48
N SER A 145 -15.51 17.70 -22.45
CA SER A 145 -15.29 17.89 -23.88
C SER A 145 -15.63 19.29 -24.37
N LEU A 146 -14.69 19.89 -25.13
CA LEU A 146 -14.97 21.09 -25.94
C LEU A 146 -16.32 20.92 -26.65
N PRO A 147 -17.18 21.94 -26.67
CA PRO A 147 -18.41 21.89 -27.43
C PRO A 147 -18.07 21.60 -28.88
N ASP A 148 -18.84 20.72 -29.48
CA ASP A 148 -18.75 20.32 -30.89
C ASP A 148 -18.75 21.58 -31.78
N PRO A 149 -17.72 21.82 -32.61
CA PRO A 149 -17.65 23.03 -33.44
C PRO A 149 -18.64 23.01 -34.62
N ALA A 150 -19.64 22.13 -34.62
CA ALA A 150 -20.67 22.00 -35.64
C ALA A 150 -22.08 22.14 -35.05
N ALA A 151 -22.45 23.34 -34.58
CA ALA A 151 -23.84 23.74 -34.40
C ALA A 151 -24.03 25.17 -34.95
#